data_a02a083814f9c5e483c95f0a262c924b
#
_entry.id   a02a083814f9c5e483c95f0a262c924b
#
_cell.length_a   1.000
_cell.length_b   1.000
_cell.length_c   1.000
_cell.angle_alpha   90.00
_cell.angle_beta   90.00
_cell.angle_gamma   90.00
#
_symmetry.space_group_name_H-M   'P 1'
#
loop_
_entity.id
_entity.type
_entity.pdbx_description
1 polymer ?
#
loop_
_entity_poly.entity_id
_entity_poly.type
_entity_poly.pdbx_seq_one_letter_code
_entity_poly.pdbx_strand_id
1 'polypeptide(L)'
;MDGLIILIIIELSYQFQIHQNSKIIENIKLQGGIINYYVGYIKINDLKVNVPLVYGTSKKELDQNIVGVSNYSDSKHLILAGHAIKSVFLPLYNIKKQTEIEILLNDNYYKYIVDNVYIVKENDISVYNNTGLTLITCINKNQRLIVNAKTA
;
A
#
# COMPACT_ATOMS: atom_id res chain seq x y z
N MET A 1 -19.30 6.21 -25.39
CA MET A 1 -19.32 4.94 -24.63
C MET A 1 -20.31 5.12 -23.48
N ASP A 2 -21.21 4.19 -23.32
CA ASP A 2 -22.25 4.27 -22.30
C ASP A 2 -21.61 4.19 -20.91
N GLY A 3 -22.04 5.03 -19.97
CA GLY A 3 -21.50 5.09 -18.61
C GLY A 3 -21.60 3.75 -17.87
N LEU A 4 -22.60 2.94 -18.16
CA LEU A 4 -22.77 1.61 -17.60
C LEU A 4 -21.65 0.66 -18.06
N ILE A 5 -21.27 0.71 -19.33
CA ILE A 5 -20.19 -0.12 -19.90
C ILE A 5 -18.86 0.25 -19.24
N ILE A 6 -18.59 1.54 -19.01
CA ILE A 6 -17.37 2.01 -18.34
C ILE A 6 -17.31 1.46 -16.90
N LEU A 7 -18.42 1.51 -16.14
CA LEU A 7 -18.49 0.99 -14.77
C LEU A 7 -18.23 -0.53 -14.72
N ILE A 8 -18.79 -1.28 -15.68
CA ILE A 8 -18.57 -2.73 -15.78
C ILE A 8 -17.08 -3.04 -16.05
N ILE A 9 -16.44 -2.31 -16.97
CA ILE A 9 -15.03 -2.48 -17.29
C ILE A 9 -14.14 -2.18 -16.07
N ILE A 10 -14.44 -1.12 -15.33
CA ILE A 10 -13.70 -0.76 -14.11
C ILE A 10 -13.84 -1.87 -13.06
N GLU A 11 -15.04 -2.38 -12.85
CA GLU A 11 -15.27 -3.45 -11.87
C GLU A 11 -14.56 -4.75 -12.27
N LEU A 12 -14.63 -5.16 -13.52
CA LEU A 12 -13.92 -6.35 -14.01
C LEU A 12 -12.40 -6.21 -13.87
N SER A 13 -11.85 -5.04 -14.18
CA SER A 13 -10.44 -4.75 -13.99
C SER A 13 -10.03 -4.83 -12.52
N TYR A 14 -10.85 -4.31 -11.62
CA TYR A 14 -10.64 -4.39 -10.18
C TYR A 14 -10.64 -5.85 -9.69
N GLN A 15 -11.65 -6.63 -10.07
CA GLN A 15 -11.74 -8.05 -9.67
C GLN A 15 -10.57 -8.87 -10.22
N PHE A 16 -10.15 -8.60 -11.44
CA PHE A 16 -8.96 -9.23 -12.02
C PHE A 16 -7.70 -8.93 -11.20
N GLN A 17 -7.49 -7.66 -10.83
CA GLN A 17 -6.31 -7.25 -10.04
C GLN A 17 -6.34 -7.88 -8.63
N ILE A 18 -7.49 -7.91 -7.98
CA ILE A 18 -7.65 -8.58 -6.69
C ILE A 18 -7.29 -10.06 -6.78
N HIS A 19 -7.73 -10.73 -7.82
CA HIS A 19 -7.41 -12.14 -8.03
C HIS A 19 -5.90 -12.36 -8.26
N GLN A 20 -5.26 -11.52 -9.06
CA GLN A 20 -3.81 -11.58 -9.29
C GLN A 20 -3.03 -11.34 -7.99
N ASN A 21 -3.39 -10.32 -7.22
CA ASN A 21 -2.78 -10.01 -5.93
C ASN A 21 -2.89 -11.21 -4.97
N SER A 22 -4.06 -11.83 -4.89
CA SER A 22 -4.29 -12.99 -4.01
C SER A 22 -3.41 -14.18 -4.39
N LYS A 23 -3.23 -14.46 -5.68
CA LYS A 23 -2.33 -15.50 -6.15
C LYS A 23 -0.87 -15.24 -5.80
N ILE A 24 -0.40 -14.02 -6.02
CA ILE A 24 0.97 -13.62 -5.69
C ILE A 24 1.21 -13.78 -4.19
N ILE A 25 0.30 -13.30 -3.35
CA ILE A 25 0.41 -13.36 -1.90
C ILE A 25 0.39 -14.81 -1.39
N GLU A 26 -0.47 -15.65 -1.94
CA GLU A 26 -0.49 -17.07 -1.61
C GLU A 26 0.85 -17.73 -1.91
N ASN A 27 1.44 -17.46 -3.07
CA ASN A 27 2.76 -17.96 -3.41
C ASN A 27 3.85 -17.45 -2.47
N ILE A 28 3.82 -16.17 -2.08
CA ILE A 28 4.75 -15.60 -1.10
C ILE A 28 4.66 -16.37 0.23
N LYS A 29 3.46 -16.64 0.71
CA LYS A 29 3.23 -17.40 1.95
C LYS A 29 3.77 -18.83 1.88
N LEU A 30 3.53 -19.52 0.76
CA LEU A 30 3.95 -20.90 0.56
C LEU A 30 5.47 -21.08 0.47
N GLN A 31 6.19 -20.08 -0.01
CA GLN A 31 7.64 -20.15 -0.23
C GLN A 31 8.47 -19.43 0.82
N GLY A 32 7.84 -18.90 1.89
CA GLY A 32 8.55 -18.29 3.00
C GLY A 32 9.02 -16.86 2.75
N GLY A 33 8.25 -16.07 2.00
CA GLY A 33 8.37 -14.60 1.97
C GLY A 33 8.86 -14.01 0.67
N ILE A 34 10.04 -14.30 0.17
CA ILE A 34 10.57 -13.69 -1.06
C ILE A 34 10.39 -14.61 -2.25
N ILE A 35 9.70 -14.11 -3.28
CA ILE A 35 9.58 -14.80 -4.57
C ILE A 35 9.97 -13.83 -5.67
N ASN A 36 11.10 -14.09 -6.33
CA ASN A 36 11.56 -13.29 -7.45
C ASN A 36 11.68 -11.80 -7.07
N TYR A 37 10.74 -11.03 -7.58
CA TYR A 37 10.68 -9.58 -7.47
C TYR A 37 9.94 -9.09 -6.21
N TYR A 38 9.01 -9.88 -5.70
CA TYR A 38 8.17 -9.50 -4.55
C TYR A 38 8.89 -9.79 -3.24
N VAL A 39 8.82 -8.83 -2.31
CA VAL A 39 9.51 -8.89 -1.01
C VAL A 39 8.55 -9.08 0.16
N GLY A 40 7.25 -9.11 -0.09
CA GLY A 40 6.22 -9.28 0.93
C GLY A 40 4.85 -8.81 0.48
N TYR A 41 4.00 -8.47 1.44
CA TYR A 41 2.68 -7.92 1.19
C TYR A 41 2.25 -6.98 2.32
N ILE A 42 1.28 -6.10 2.02
CA ILE A 42 0.51 -5.32 2.99
C ILE A 42 -0.94 -5.77 2.99
N LYS A 43 -1.53 -5.91 4.18
CA LYS A 43 -2.91 -6.31 4.38
C LYS A 43 -3.61 -5.39 5.37
N ILE A 44 -4.74 -4.82 4.98
CA ILE A 44 -5.61 -4.02 5.83
C ILE A 44 -7.02 -4.60 5.71
N ASN A 45 -7.40 -5.48 6.65
CA ASN A 45 -8.64 -6.24 6.56
C ASN A 45 -9.88 -5.36 6.51
N ASP A 46 -9.94 -4.32 7.33
CA ASP A 46 -11.08 -3.40 7.41
C ASP A 46 -11.37 -2.70 6.08
N LEU A 47 -10.36 -2.53 5.25
CA LEU A 47 -10.46 -1.84 3.96
C LEU A 47 -10.37 -2.78 2.77
N LYS A 48 -10.23 -4.09 3.00
CA LYS A 48 -10.00 -5.09 1.94
C LYS A 48 -8.77 -4.78 1.08
N VAL A 49 -7.74 -4.18 1.67
CA VAL A 49 -6.44 -3.97 1.03
C VAL A 49 -5.61 -5.23 1.21
N ASN A 50 -5.08 -5.74 0.12
CA ASN A 50 -4.21 -6.92 0.11
C ASN A 50 -3.31 -6.82 -1.14
N VAL A 51 -2.10 -6.29 -0.98
CA VAL A 51 -1.24 -5.89 -2.10
C VAL A 51 0.19 -6.38 -1.89
N PRO A 52 0.82 -6.97 -2.92
CA PRO A 52 2.24 -7.33 -2.86
C PRO A 52 3.14 -6.10 -2.71
N LEU A 53 4.31 -6.30 -2.08
CA LEU A 53 5.35 -5.30 -1.92
C LEU A 53 6.54 -5.57 -2.84
N VAL A 54 7.11 -4.49 -3.37
CA VAL A 54 8.40 -4.49 -4.07
C VAL A 54 9.29 -3.39 -3.49
N TYR A 55 10.60 -3.48 -3.67
CA TYR A 55 11.48 -2.36 -3.37
C TYR A 55 11.39 -1.28 -4.45
N GLY A 56 11.38 -0.02 -4.02
CA GLY A 56 11.33 1.13 -4.90
C GLY A 56 9.95 1.77 -5.00
N THR A 57 9.94 3.07 -5.18
CA THR A 57 8.72 3.88 -5.27
C THR A 57 8.72 4.77 -6.52
N SER A 58 9.50 4.39 -7.53
CA SER A 58 9.49 5.09 -8.80
C SER A 58 8.22 4.78 -9.59
N LYS A 59 7.99 5.58 -10.63
CA LYS A 59 6.86 5.35 -11.56
C LYS A 59 6.84 3.91 -12.10
N LYS A 60 8.01 3.34 -12.38
CA LYS A 60 8.14 1.97 -12.89
C LYS A 60 7.53 0.92 -11.96
N GLU A 61 7.81 1.01 -10.66
CA GLU A 61 7.28 0.09 -9.66
C GLU A 61 5.79 0.35 -9.44
N LEU A 62 5.40 1.61 -9.17
CA LEU A 62 4.03 1.94 -8.79
C LEU A 62 3.03 1.75 -9.94
N ASP A 63 3.42 1.91 -11.18
CA ASP A 63 2.54 1.68 -12.35
C ASP A 63 2.18 0.20 -12.55
N GLN A 64 2.79 -0.72 -11.81
CA GLN A 64 2.42 -2.13 -11.80
C GLN A 64 1.25 -2.44 -10.84
N ASN A 65 0.62 -1.42 -10.25
CA ASN A 65 -0.50 -1.54 -9.32
C ASN A 65 -0.15 -2.35 -8.06
N ILE A 66 1.06 -2.14 -7.56
CA ILE A 66 1.60 -2.73 -6.34
C ILE A 66 2.08 -1.62 -5.40
N VAL A 67 2.48 -2.02 -4.19
CA VAL A 67 3.01 -1.09 -3.19
C VAL A 67 4.53 -1.16 -3.19
N GLY A 68 5.16 0.01 -3.21
CA GLY A 68 6.61 0.14 -3.16
C GLY A 68 7.14 0.45 -1.77
N VAL A 69 8.25 -0.19 -1.40
CA VAL A 69 9.03 0.14 -0.20
C VAL A 69 10.00 1.26 -0.55
N SER A 70 9.87 2.39 0.12
CA SER A 70 10.73 3.55 -0.13
C SER A 70 12.17 3.30 0.30
N ASN A 71 13.12 3.84 -0.47
CA ASN A 71 14.53 3.84 -0.12
C ASN A 71 14.85 4.66 1.14
N TYR A 72 13.94 5.53 1.58
CA TYR A 72 14.06 6.28 2.84
C TYR A 72 13.64 5.46 4.05
N SER A 73 13.17 4.22 3.88
CA SER A 73 12.87 3.32 4.98
C SER A 73 14.14 2.89 5.70
N ASP A 74 14.06 2.73 7.01
CA ASP A 74 15.14 2.21 7.84
C ASP A 74 14.59 1.22 8.89
N SER A 75 15.41 0.76 9.82
CA SER A 75 15.02 -0.21 10.85
C SER A 75 13.93 0.29 11.81
N LYS A 76 13.74 1.61 11.91
CA LYS A 76 12.76 2.26 12.80
C LYS A 76 11.57 2.85 12.08
N HIS A 77 11.66 3.03 10.77
CA HIS A 77 10.63 3.69 9.99
C HIS A 77 10.46 3.01 8.63
N LEU A 78 9.39 2.27 8.47
CA LEU A 78 8.98 1.68 7.19
C LEU A 78 8.09 2.67 6.45
N ILE A 79 8.45 2.97 5.21
CA ILE A 79 7.71 3.91 4.36
C ILE A 79 7.27 3.19 3.10
N LEU A 80 5.96 3.14 2.87
CA LEU A 80 5.35 2.48 1.73
C LEU A 80 4.55 3.49 0.91
N ALA A 81 4.63 3.38 -0.41
CA ALA A 81 3.86 4.20 -1.32
C ALA A 81 3.11 3.36 -2.35
N GLY A 82 1.94 3.84 -2.75
CA GLY A 82 1.11 3.20 -3.77
C GLY A 82 0.20 4.21 -4.45
N HIS A 83 -0.23 3.89 -5.66
CA HIS A 83 -1.19 4.71 -6.39
C HIS A 83 -2.56 4.73 -5.71
N ALA A 84 -3.29 5.84 -5.86
CA ALA A 84 -4.66 5.99 -5.37
C ALA A 84 -5.65 5.33 -6.33
N ILE A 85 -5.53 4.03 -6.48
CA ILE A 85 -6.46 3.19 -7.24
C ILE A 85 -7.13 2.17 -6.33
N LYS A 86 -8.30 1.68 -6.74
CA LYS A 86 -9.19 0.87 -5.89
C LYS A 86 -8.52 -0.39 -5.36
N SER A 87 -7.67 -1.03 -6.16
CA SER A 87 -6.96 -2.27 -5.79
C SER A 87 -5.66 -2.04 -4.99
N VAL A 88 -5.26 -0.80 -4.75
CA VAL A 88 -4.04 -0.45 -4.02
C VAL A 88 -4.37 0.45 -2.83
N PHE A 89 -4.20 1.77 -2.93
CA PHE A 89 -4.29 2.70 -1.80
C PHE A 89 -5.45 3.69 -1.85
N LEU A 90 -6.33 3.66 -2.84
CA LEU A 90 -7.55 4.46 -2.80
C LEU A 90 -8.39 4.18 -1.54
N PRO A 91 -8.51 2.92 -1.04
CA PRO A 91 -9.23 2.65 0.20
C PRO A 91 -8.71 3.38 1.43
N LEU A 92 -7.44 3.84 1.42
CA LEU A 92 -6.87 4.63 2.52
C LEU A 92 -7.62 5.95 2.78
N TYR A 93 -8.37 6.46 1.79
CA TYR A 93 -9.19 7.66 1.96
C TYR A 93 -10.24 7.51 3.07
N ASN A 94 -10.60 6.28 3.42
CA ASN A 94 -11.57 5.94 4.46
C ASN A 94 -10.92 5.32 5.71
N ILE A 95 -9.59 5.30 5.80
CA ILE A 95 -8.91 4.67 6.93
C ILE A 95 -9.14 5.49 8.21
N LYS A 96 -9.34 4.77 9.31
CA LYS A 96 -9.61 5.36 10.62
C LYS A 96 -8.46 5.08 11.57
N LYS A 97 -8.30 5.93 12.57
CA LYS A 97 -7.43 5.65 13.72
C LYS A 97 -7.83 4.30 14.34
N GLN A 98 -6.86 3.58 14.89
CA GLN A 98 -7.00 2.24 15.48
C GLN A 98 -7.18 1.10 14.45
N THR A 99 -7.18 1.38 13.15
CA THR A 99 -7.18 0.34 12.13
C THR A 99 -5.87 -0.47 12.20
N GLU A 100 -5.99 -1.79 12.15
CA GLU A 100 -4.85 -2.70 12.13
C GLU A 100 -4.30 -2.86 10.71
N ILE A 101 -2.98 -2.82 10.58
CA ILE A 101 -2.25 -3.03 9.34
C ILE A 101 -1.26 -4.18 9.56
N GLU A 102 -1.31 -5.18 8.70
CA GLU A 102 -0.39 -6.31 8.70
C GLU A 102 0.59 -6.20 7.53
N ILE A 103 1.86 -6.42 7.80
CA ILE A 103 2.91 -6.39 6.78
C ILE A 103 3.81 -7.62 6.95
N LEU A 104 3.99 -8.36 5.87
CA LEU A 104 5.10 -9.30 5.72
C LEU A 104 6.17 -8.62 4.87
N LEU A 105 7.40 -8.56 5.34
CA LEU A 105 8.54 -8.01 4.60
C LEU A 105 9.80 -8.80 4.92
N ASN A 106 10.43 -9.37 3.88
CA ASN A 106 11.64 -10.18 4.04
C ASN A 106 11.53 -11.25 5.12
N ASP A 107 10.45 -12.03 5.11
CA ASP A 107 10.14 -13.10 6.08
C ASP A 107 9.83 -12.63 7.51
N ASN A 108 9.80 -11.33 7.76
CA ASN A 108 9.39 -10.76 9.04
C ASN A 108 7.96 -10.25 8.98
N TYR A 109 7.19 -10.60 10.01
CA TYR A 109 5.79 -10.22 10.13
C TYR A 109 5.64 -9.08 11.13
N TYR A 110 4.95 -8.02 10.70
CA TYR A 110 4.72 -6.82 11.50
C TYR A 110 3.24 -6.50 11.59
N LYS A 111 2.82 -6.04 12.77
CA LYS A 111 1.50 -5.45 12.99
C LYS A 111 1.65 -4.00 13.42
N TYR A 112 0.85 -3.15 12.83
CA TYR A 112 0.79 -1.73 13.14
C TYR A 112 -0.65 -1.30 13.41
N ILE A 113 -0.81 -0.25 14.22
CA ILE A 113 -2.10 0.37 14.50
C ILE A 113 -2.04 1.83 14.05
N VAL A 114 -2.99 2.24 13.24
CA VAL A 114 -3.08 3.61 12.73
C VAL A 114 -3.28 4.59 13.88
N ASP A 115 -2.44 5.61 13.96
CA ASP A 115 -2.53 6.65 14.97
C ASP A 115 -2.78 8.05 14.41
N ASN A 116 -2.46 8.29 13.15
CA ASN A 116 -2.72 9.58 12.53
C ASN A 116 -2.95 9.47 11.02
N VAL A 117 -3.84 10.32 10.49
CA VAL A 117 -4.16 10.44 9.06
C VAL A 117 -4.23 11.91 8.73
N TYR A 118 -3.46 12.37 7.76
CA TYR A 118 -3.41 13.77 7.39
C TYR A 118 -2.98 13.98 5.95
N ILE A 119 -3.11 15.22 5.47
CA ILE A 119 -2.77 15.61 4.11
C ILE A 119 -1.58 16.57 4.14
N VAL A 120 -0.63 16.37 3.22
CA VAL A 120 0.52 17.23 3.03
C VAL A 120 0.67 17.62 1.57
N LYS A 121 1.50 18.64 1.32
CA LYS A 121 1.95 18.96 -0.04
C LYS A 121 2.90 17.86 -0.54
N GLU A 122 2.95 17.67 -1.85
CA GLU A 122 3.77 16.62 -2.48
C GLU A 122 5.26 16.71 -2.16
N ASN A 123 5.77 17.93 -1.89
CA ASN A 123 7.18 18.18 -1.58
C ASN A 123 7.49 18.28 -0.09
N ASP A 124 6.54 17.93 0.78
CA ASP A 124 6.75 17.94 2.23
C ASP A 124 7.61 16.75 2.64
N ILE A 125 8.85 17.01 3.03
CA ILE A 125 9.80 15.97 3.47
C ILE A 125 9.69 15.62 4.97
N SER A 126 8.85 16.34 5.73
CA SER A 126 8.66 16.04 7.16
C SER A 126 8.08 14.66 7.41
N VAL A 127 7.41 14.08 6.42
CA VAL A 127 6.86 12.71 6.47
C VAL A 127 7.94 11.64 6.71
N TYR A 128 9.20 11.92 6.38
CA TYR A 128 10.31 11.01 6.56
C TYR A 128 10.89 11.03 7.98
N ASN A 129 10.46 11.95 8.84
CA ASN A 129 10.96 12.14 10.19
C ASN A 129 10.17 11.36 11.25
N ASN A 130 9.25 10.50 10.85
CA ASN A 130 8.45 9.67 11.76
C ASN A 130 9.16 8.36 12.12
N THR A 131 8.51 7.58 12.99
CA THR A 131 8.88 6.21 13.32
C THR A 131 7.67 5.29 13.09
N GLY A 132 7.90 3.99 13.06
CA GLY A 132 6.85 3.02 12.82
C GLY A 132 6.57 2.84 11.33
N LEU A 133 5.32 3.05 10.92
CA LEU A 133 4.88 2.89 9.54
C LEU A 133 4.32 4.21 9.01
N THR A 134 4.69 4.54 7.77
CA THR A 134 4.05 5.62 7.00
C THR A 134 3.59 5.07 5.65
N LEU A 135 2.30 5.23 5.35
CA LEU A 135 1.73 4.95 4.03
C LEU A 135 1.50 6.27 3.30
N ILE A 136 1.84 6.31 2.03
CA ILE A 136 1.74 7.51 1.18
C ILE A 136 0.96 7.19 -0.08
N THR A 137 -0.05 8.01 -0.38
CA THR A 137 -0.76 7.95 -1.67
C THR A 137 -1.16 9.35 -2.14
N CYS A 138 -1.47 9.49 -3.43
CA CYS A 138 -1.88 10.77 -4.00
C CYS A 138 -3.32 11.10 -3.65
N ILE A 139 -3.60 12.37 -3.39
CA ILE A 139 -4.97 12.91 -3.42
C ILE A 139 -5.20 13.62 -4.76
N ASN A 140 -4.26 14.44 -5.14
CA ASN A 140 -4.21 15.13 -6.43
C ASN A 140 -2.75 15.36 -6.82
N LYS A 141 -2.53 16.16 -7.87
CA LYS A 141 -1.18 16.45 -8.38
C LYS A 141 -0.25 17.04 -7.31
N ASN A 142 -0.79 17.84 -6.38
CA ASN A 142 0.00 18.64 -5.42
C ASN A 142 -0.10 18.15 -3.98
N GLN A 143 -0.95 17.17 -3.68
CA GLN A 143 -1.21 16.72 -2.31
C GLN A 143 -1.07 15.22 -2.17
N ARG A 144 -0.67 14.81 -0.97
CA ARG A 144 -0.52 13.41 -0.57
C ARG A 144 -1.32 13.13 0.70
N LEU A 145 -1.97 11.99 0.73
CA LEU A 145 -2.52 11.42 1.95
C LEU A 145 -1.44 10.64 2.68
N ILE A 146 -1.29 10.92 3.96
CA ILE A 146 -0.33 10.27 4.85
C ILE A 146 -1.07 9.52 5.93
N VAL A 147 -0.72 8.26 6.11
CA VAL A 147 -1.19 7.41 7.20
C VAL A 147 0.02 7.01 8.03
N ASN A 148 0.03 7.42 9.29
CA ASN A 148 1.04 6.98 10.26
C ASN A 148 0.45 5.90 11.18
N ALA A 149 1.24 4.89 11.45
CA ALA A 149 0.88 3.81 12.33
C ALA A 149 2.06 3.43 13.24
N LYS A 150 1.74 2.95 14.42
CA LYS A 150 2.70 2.49 15.42
C LYS A 150 2.67 0.98 15.53
N THR A 151 3.78 0.40 15.93
CA THR A 151 3.84 -1.03 16.24
C THR A 151 2.77 -1.39 17.28
N ALA A 152 2.04 -2.43 16.97
CA ALA A 152 0.98 -2.93 17.84
C ALA A 152 1.55 -3.56 19.12
#